data_33095ce15f475a7aed88e968b87d377c
#
_entry.id   33095ce15f475a7aed88e968b87d377c
#
_cell.length_a   1.000
_cell.length_b   1.000
_cell.length_c   1.000
_cell.angle_alpha   90.00
_cell.angle_beta   90.00
_cell.angle_gamma   90.00
#
_symmetry.space_group_name_H-M   'P 1'
#
loop_
_entity.id
_entity.type
_entity.pdbx_description
1 polymer ?
#
loop_
_entity_poly.entity_id
_entity_poly.type
_entity_poly.pdbx_seq_one_letter_code
_entity_poly.pdbx_strand_id
1 'polypeptide(L)'
;MSASSPNRRRILSLWLPRLPIDRIKRKLSGSSDALGNTPSVVVAKQHNAILIHSLDDLAVRAGLSIGLPLANARAICPELTVFDADEVADRKTLDDIADWCDRFTPLVALDPPYGLFLDITGCAHLFGDERALLQIVSGALAHRGFTVSAAIAS
;
A
#
# COMPACT_ATOMS: atom_id res chain seq x y z
N MET A 1 25.56 -37.49 -12.77
CA MET A 1 24.65 -37.19 -11.66
C MET A 1 24.59 -35.67 -11.50
N SER A 2 23.61 -35.01 -12.08
CA SER A 2 23.38 -33.60 -11.82
C SER A 2 22.70 -33.48 -10.47
N ALA A 3 23.40 -32.93 -9.50
CA ALA A 3 22.80 -32.52 -8.26
C ALA A 3 21.79 -31.42 -8.60
N SER A 4 20.51 -31.71 -8.46
CA SER A 4 19.49 -30.69 -8.51
C SER A 4 19.81 -29.71 -7.39
N SER A 5 20.26 -28.53 -7.74
CA SER A 5 20.33 -27.41 -6.78
C SER A 5 18.97 -27.30 -6.10
N PRO A 6 18.90 -27.24 -4.78
CA PRO A 6 17.62 -27.06 -4.12
C PRO A 6 16.97 -25.82 -4.71
N ASN A 7 15.77 -26.00 -5.23
CA ASN A 7 15.00 -24.93 -5.85
C ASN A 7 14.80 -23.86 -4.78
N ARG A 8 15.64 -22.83 -4.80
CA ARG A 8 15.62 -21.76 -3.81
C ARG A 8 14.27 -21.06 -3.90
N ARG A 9 13.55 -21.02 -2.79
CA ARG A 9 12.32 -20.24 -2.72
C ARG A 9 12.61 -18.82 -3.12
N ARG A 10 11.74 -18.27 -3.97
CA ARG A 10 11.80 -16.87 -4.38
C ARG A 10 10.51 -16.19 -3.96
N ILE A 11 10.63 -15.20 -3.10
CA ILE A 11 9.50 -14.49 -2.51
C ILE A 11 9.51 -13.05 -3.00
N LEU A 12 8.38 -12.62 -3.58
CA LEU A 12 8.13 -11.23 -3.88
C LEU A 12 7.36 -10.62 -2.72
N SER A 13 7.95 -9.63 -2.07
CA SER A 13 7.33 -8.85 -1.00
C SER A 13 6.73 -7.58 -1.57
N LEU A 14 5.47 -7.33 -1.25
CA LEU A 14 4.79 -6.07 -1.55
C LEU A 14 4.48 -5.34 -0.26
N TRP A 15 4.76 -4.05 -0.21
CA TRP A 15 4.41 -3.20 0.90
C TRP A 15 3.69 -1.95 0.40
N LEU A 16 2.56 -1.65 1.03
CA LEU A 16 1.65 -0.57 0.67
C LEU A 16 1.58 0.44 1.82
N PRO A 17 2.62 1.27 1.98
CA PRO A 17 2.77 2.10 3.19
C PRO A 17 1.66 3.13 3.38
N ARG A 18 0.97 3.50 2.31
CA ARG A 18 -0.11 4.50 2.34
C ARG A 18 -1.48 3.89 2.05
N LEU A 19 -1.64 2.59 2.32
CA LEU A 19 -2.88 1.88 2.00
C LEU A 19 -4.14 2.60 2.52
N PRO A 20 -4.21 3.12 3.77
CA PRO A 20 -5.41 3.79 4.24
C PRO A 20 -5.78 5.02 3.41
N ILE A 21 -4.85 5.93 3.20
CA ILE A 21 -5.15 7.16 2.43
C ILE A 21 -5.35 6.86 0.94
N ASP A 22 -4.57 5.94 0.38
CA ASP A 22 -4.70 5.55 -1.03
C ASP A 22 -6.06 4.88 -1.29
N ARG A 23 -6.53 4.04 -0.39
CA ARG A 23 -7.87 3.43 -0.46
C ARG A 23 -8.96 4.48 -0.53
N ILE A 24 -8.91 5.47 0.35
CA ILE A 24 -9.91 6.55 0.41
C ILE A 24 -9.87 7.38 -0.85
N LYS A 25 -8.68 7.77 -1.31
CA LYS A 25 -8.53 8.56 -2.54
C LYS A 25 -9.05 7.85 -3.77
N ARG A 26 -8.81 6.53 -3.88
CA ARG A 26 -9.36 5.71 -4.97
C ARG A 26 -10.88 5.75 -4.98
N LYS A 27 -11.51 5.60 -3.82
CA LYS A 27 -12.96 5.64 -3.68
C LYS A 27 -13.55 6.99 -4.11
N LEU A 28 -12.83 8.08 -3.83
CA LEU A 28 -13.28 9.45 -4.13
C LEU A 28 -12.92 9.91 -5.54
N SER A 29 -12.01 9.24 -6.23
CA SER A 29 -11.56 9.64 -7.57
C SER A 29 -12.66 9.61 -8.64
N GLY A 30 -13.79 8.94 -8.35
CA GLY A 30 -14.98 8.94 -9.21
C GLY A 30 -15.96 10.07 -8.96
N SER A 31 -15.74 10.92 -7.94
CA SER A 31 -16.61 12.05 -7.64
C SER A 31 -16.02 13.36 -8.16
N SER A 32 -16.88 14.23 -8.70
CA SER A 32 -16.46 15.54 -9.23
C SER A 32 -15.94 16.50 -8.16
N ASP A 33 -16.17 16.19 -6.89
CA ASP A 33 -15.62 16.91 -5.73
C ASP A 33 -14.31 16.31 -5.26
N ALA A 34 -13.56 15.70 -6.19
CA ALA A 34 -12.26 15.14 -5.88
C ALA A 34 -11.45 16.10 -5.01
N LEU A 35 -10.74 15.55 -4.05
CA LEU A 35 -9.96 16.18 -2.98
C LEU A 35 -9.05 17.34 -3.40
N GLY A 36 -9.16 17.83 -4.63
CA GLY A 36 -8.43 18.97 -5.15
C GLY A 36 -6.94 18.88 -4.86
N ASN A 37 -6.34 20.04 -4.64
CA ASN A 37 -4.93 20.15 -4.26
C ASN A 37 -4.74 20.35 -2.76
N THR A 38 -5.69 19.86 -1.94
CA THR A 38 -5.59 19.96 -0.48
C THR A 38 -4.90 18.75 0.14
N PRO A 39 -3.96 18.98 1.08
CA PRO A 39 -3.37 17.89 1.85
C PRO A 39 -4.44 17.06 2.57
N SER A 40 -4.28 15.75 2.59
CA SER A 40 -5.23 14.83 3.18
C SER A 40 -4.53 13.85 4.12
N VAL A 41 -5.17 13.57 5.24
CA VAL A 41 -4.67 12.63 6.25
C VAL A 41 -5.79 11.70 6.71
N VAL A 42 -5.40 10.53 7.18
CA VAL A 42 -6.23 9.63 7.96
C VAL A 42 -5.77 9.72 9.41
N VAL A 43 -6.69 9.84 10.33
CA VAL A 43 -6.38 9.94 11.76
C VAL A 43 -6.95 8.74 12.52
N ALA A 44 -6.28 8.37 13.61
CA ALA A 44 -6.72 7.33 14.51
C ALA A 44 -6.52 7.78 15.96
N LYS A 45 -7.41 7.33 16.84
CA LYS A 45 -7.30 7.61 18.27
C LYS A 45 -6.34 6.61 18.91
N GLN A 46 -5.31 7.12 19.58
CA GLN A 46 -4.36 6.34 20.37
C GLN A 46 -4.15 7.02 21.71
N HIS A 47 -4.33 6.29 22.80
CA HIS A 47 -4.08 6.81 24.16
C HIS A 47 -4.72 8.18 24.44
N ASN A 48 -6.00 8.35 24.06
CA ASN A 48 -6.76 9.59 24.20
C ASN A 48 -6.29 10.75 23.32
N ALA A 49 -5.36 10.51 22.38
CA ALA A 49 -4.94 11.51 21.40
C ALA A 49 -5.38 11.08 20.00
N ILE A 50 -5.72 12.06 19.16
CA ILE A 50 -6.00 11.83 17.74
C ILE A 50 -4.72 12.13 16.97
N LEU A 51 -4.16 11.09 16.35
CA LEU A 51 -2.87 11.15 15.68
C LEU A 51 -3.01 10.85 14.19
N ILE A 52 -2.12 11.41 13.38
CA ILE A 52 -2.02 11.06 11.96
C ILE A 52 -1.57 9.60 11.84
N HIS A 53 -2.37 8.81 11.14
CA HIS A 53 -2.17 7.39 10.87
C HIS A 53 -1.68 7.13 9.44
N SER A 54 -2.13 7.95 8.49
CA SER A 54 -1.73 7.89 7.08
C SER A 54 -1.84 9.27 6.46
N LEU A 55 -1.03 9.58 5.46
CA LEU A 55 -1.01 10.89 4.82
C LEU A 55 -0.59 10.79 3.36
N ASP A 56 -1.06 11.73 2.54
CA ASP A 56 -0.71 11.82 1.13
C ASP A 56 0.56 12.66 0.90
N ASP A 57 0.99 12.77 -0.36
CA ASP A 57 2.18 13.54 -0.73
C ASP A 57 2.06 15.01 -0.38
N LEU A 58 0.89 15.59 -0.56
CA LEU A 58 0.67 17.00 -0.26
C LEU A 58 0.83 17.27 1.24
N ALA A 59 0.34 16.34 2.08
CA ALA A 59 0.51 16.42 3.53
C ALA A 59 1.99 16.30 3.94
N VAL A 60 2.73 15.39 3.31
CA VAL A 60 4.18 15.26 3.55
C VAL A 60 4.91 16.56 3.17
N ARG A 61 4.60 17.12 2.02
CA ARG A 61 5.20 18.39 1.56
C ARG A 61 4.84 19.57 2.45
N ALA A 62 3.67 19.53 3.09
CA ALA A 62 3.26 20.54 4.06
C ALA A 62 3.98 20.42 5.41
N GLY A 63 4.80 19.41 5.60
CA GLY A 63 5.57 19.19 6.82
C GLY A 63 4.89 18.29 7.85
N LEU A 64 3.82 17.59 7.46
CA LEU A 64 3.12 16.65 8.34
C LEU A 64 3.80 15.28 8.35
N SER A 65 3.62 14.53 9.41
CA SER A 65 4.19 13.19 9.57
C SER A 65 3.27 12.27 10.37
N ILE A 66 3.47 10.96 10.20
CA ILE A 66 2.76 9.94 10.97
C ILE A 66 3.07 10.13 12.45
N GLY A 67 2.02 10.03 13.29
CA GLY A 67 2.14 10.20 14.74
C GLY A 67 1.96 11.63 15.22
N LEU A 68 1.92 12.61 14.32
CA LEU A 68 1.67 14.01 14.69
C LEU A 68 0.23 14.16 15.20
N PRO A 69 0.00 14.84 16.34
CA PRO A 69 -1.35 15.12 16.79
C PRO A 69 -2.13 15.98 15.78
N LEU A 70 -3.41 15.66 15.60
CA LEU A 70 -4.26 16.38 14.64
C LEU A 70 -4.30 17.88 14.90
N ALA A 71 -4.33 18.31 16.15
CA ALA A 71 -4.33 19.74 16.50
C ALA A 71 -3.08 20.45 15.98
N ASN A 72 -1.92 19.80 16.09
CA ASN A 72 -0.65 20.33 15.55
C ASN A 72 -0.69 20.38 14.01
N ALA A 73 -1.23 19.34 13.40
CA ALA A 73 -1.36 19.27 11.93
C ALA A 73 -2.24 20.40 11.39
N ARG A 74 -3.37 20.69 12.05
CA ARG A 74 -4.26 21.79 11.66
C ARG A 74 -3.63 23.17 11.86
N ALA A 75 -2.74 23.31 12.82
CA ALA A 75 -1.98 24.55 13.02
C ALA A 75 -0.97 24.77 11.88
N ILE A 76 -0.38 23.70 11.36
CA ILE A 76 0.56 23.77 10.23
C ILE A 76 -0.20 23.94 8.91
N CYS A 77 -1.32 23.24 8.74
CA CYS A 77 -2.10 23.19 7.50
C CYS A 77 -3.60 23.34 7.82
N PRO A 78 -4.12 24.58 7.89
CA PRO A 78 -5.53 24.83 8.26
C PRO A 78 -6.54 24.23 7.28
N GLU A 79 -6.18 24.09 6.00
CA GLU A 79 -7.05 23.54 4.94
C GLU A 79 -7.02 22.01 4.86
N LEU A 80 -6.42 21.35 5.83
CA LEU A 80 -6.25 19.90 5.86
C LEU A 80 -7.58 19.15 5.76
N THR A 81 -7.66 18.20 4.85
CA THR A 81 -8.78 17.25 4.77
C THR A 81 -8.49 16.06 5.66
N VAL A 82 -9.43 15.72 6.54
CA VAL A 82 -9.24 14.69 7.57
C VAL A 82 -10.26 13.57 7.39
N PHE A 83 -9.79 12.33 7.40
CA PHE A 83 -10.61 11.12 7.37
C PHE A 83 -10.31 10.29 8.61
N ASP A 84 -11.33 9.58 9.10
CA ASP A 84 -11.16 8.63 10.19
C ASP A 84 -10.62 7.30 9.68
N ALA A 85 -9.75 6.65 10.45
CA ALA A 85 -9.25 5.32 10.15
C ALA A 85 -10.38 4.29 10.15
N ASP A 86 -10.32 3.38 9.20
CA ASP A 86 -11.24 2.24 9.07
C ASP A 86 -10.40 0.99 8.79
N GLU A 87 -9.96 0.34 9.85
CA GLU A 87 -9.08 -0.83 9.75
C GLU A 87 -9.76 -2.01 9.04
N VAL A 88 -11.07 -2.15 9.19
CA VAL A 88 -11.84 -3.20 8.52
C VAL A 88 -11.82 -2.99 7.01
N ALA A 89 -12.05 -1.77 6.55
CA ALA A 89 -12.00 -1.42 5.13
C ALA A 89 -10.57 -1.55 4.57
N ASP A 90 -9.55 -1.17 5.34
CA ASP A 90 -8.15 -1.32 4.96
C ASP A 90 -7.80 -2.80 4.79
N ARG A 91 -8.20 -3.65 5.71
CA ARG A 91 -7.97 -5.10 5.64
C ARG A 91 -8.68 -5.72 4.44
N LYS A 92 -9.91 -5.32 4.17
CA LYS A 92 -10.64 -5.78 2.99
C LYS A 92 -9.90 -5.40 1.71
N THR A 93 -9.36 -4.20 1.64
CA THR A 93 -8.56 -3.76 0.49
C THR A 93 -7.31 -4.63 0.32
N LEU A 94 -6.62 -4.95 1.41
CA LEU A 94 -5.47 -5.84 1.36
C LEU A 94 -5.86 -7.24 0.88
N ASP A 95 -6.97 -7.78 1.37
CA ASP A 95 -7.51 -9.07 0.90
C ASP A 95 -7.84 -9.04 -0.59
N ASP A 96 -8.46 -7.97 -1.08
CA ASP A 96 -8.80 -7.79 -2.49
C ASP A 96 -7.53 -7.74 -3.37
N ILE A 97 -6.48 -7.10 -2.90
CA ILE A 97 -5.18 -7.07 -3.60
C ILE A 97 -4.56 -8.46 -3.62
N ALA A 98 -4.65 -9.21 -2.52
CA ALA A 98 -4.15 -10.59 -2.46
C ALA A 98 -4.89 -11.47 -3.48
N ASP A 99 -6.20 -11.36 -3.59
CA ASP A 99 -7.00 -12.09 -4.59
C ASP A 99 -6.59 -11.71 -6.01
N TRP A 100 -6.34 -10.43 -6.25
CA TRP A 100 -5.84 -9.97 -7.54
C TRP A 100 -4.46 -10.56 -7.88
N CYS A 101 -3.61 -10.80 -6.88
CA CYS A 101 -2.28 -11.39 -7.06
C CYS A 101 -2.33 -12.86 -7.49
N ASP A 102 -3.45 -13.56 -7.34
CA ASP A 102 -3.60 -14.95 -7.77
C ASP A 102 -3.30 -15.14 -9.27
N ARG A 103 -3.43 -14.10 -10.07
CA ARG A 103 -3.05 -14.14 -11.49
C ARG A 103 -1.56 -14.37 -11.72
N PHE A 104 -0.71 -14.12 -10.72
CA PHE A 104 0.74 -14.29 -10.82
C PHE A 104 1.19 -15.58 -10.17
N THR A 105 0.61 -15.94 -9.04
CA THR A 105 0.90 -17.16 -8.29
C THR A 105 -0.26 -17.51 -7.39
N PRO A 106 -0.57 -18.81 -7.21
CA PRO A 106 -1.59 -19.23 -6.25
C PRO A 106 -1.12 -19.17 -4.79
N LEU A 107 0.17 -18.92 -4.55
CA LEU A 107 0.77 -18.94 -3.21
C LEU A 107 0.98 -17.50 -2.73
N VAL A 108 -0.08 -16.91 -2.19
CA VAL A 108 -0.10 -15.55 -1.65
C VAL A 108 -0.41 -15.61 -0.16
N ALA A 109 0.38 -14.90 0.63
CA ALA A 109 0.17 -14.75 2.07
C ALA A 109 0.04 -13.28 2.44
N LEU A 110 -0.84 -12.98 3.38
CA LEU A 110 -0.97 -11.65 3.93
C LEU A 110 0.12 -11.40 4.98
N ASP A 111 0.66 -10.20 4.97
CA ASP A 111 1.54 -9.65 6.00
C ASP A 111 0.91 -8.34 6.51
N PRO A 112 -0.12 -8.46 7.36
CA PRO A 112 -0.86 -7.28 7.83
C PRO A 112 0.05 -6.30 8.59
N PRO A 113 -0.30 -5.02 8.60
CA PRO A 113 -1.52 -4.44 8.02
C PRO A 113 -1.43 -4.09 6.54
N TYR A 114 -0.24 -3.99 5.94
CA TYR A 114 -0.07 -3.37 4.61
C TYR A 114 0.82 -4.17 3.67
N GLY A 115 1.13 -5.41 3.99
CA GLY A 115 2.06 -6.23 3.22
C GLY A 115 1.46 -7.51 2.66
N LEU A 116 2.11 -8.02 1.62
CA LEU A 116 1.81 -9.29 0.98
C LEU A 116 3.12 -10.02 0.63
N PHE A 117 3.10 -11.33 0.73
CA PHE A 117 4.16 -12.19 0.22
C PHE A 117 3.62 -13.08 -0.89
N LEU A 118 4.31 -13.10 -2.02
CA LEU A 118 3.99 -13.96 -3.15
C LEU A 118 5.14 -14.95 -3.34
N ASP A 119 4.87 -16.23 -3.27
CA ASP A 119 5.85 -17.26 -3.63
C ASP A 119 5.85 -17.39 -5.16
N ILE A 120 6.87 -16.83 -5.79
CA ILE A 120 7.03 -16.80 -7.24
C ILE A 120 8.01 -17.87 -7.75
N THR A 121 8.38 -18.82 -6.91
CA THR A 121 9.28 -19.91 -7.30
C THR A 121 8.74 -20.63 -8.53
N GLY A 122 9.51 -20.62 -9.61
CA GLY A 122 9.11 -21.26 -10.85
C GLY A 122 8.05 -20.50 -11.67
N CYS A 123 7.63 -19.31 -11.26
CA CYS A 123 6.57 -18.54 -11.93
C CYS A 123 7.11 -17.37 -12.77
N ALA A 124 8.26 -16.81 -12.40
CA ALA A 124 8.76 -15.57 -13.00
C ALA A 124 8.95 -15.65 -14.51
N HIS A 125 9.37 -16.80 -15.03
CA HIS A 125 9.59 -17.03 -16.46
C HIS A 125 8.32 -16.83 -17.30
N LEU A 126 7.12 -17.00 -16.71
CA LEU A 126 5.84 -16.78 -17.39
C LEU A 126 5.61 -15.32 -17.72
N PHE A 127 6.35 -14.42 -17.08
CA PHE A 127 6.23 -12.96 -17.21
C PHE A 127 7.52 -12.33 -17.76
N GLY A 128 8.47 -13.15 -18.23
CA GLY A 128 9.78 -12.74 -18.68
C GLY A 128 10.86 -13.17 -17.71
N ASP A 129 11.10 -12.38 -16.69
CA ASP A 129 12.02 -12.68 -15.59
C ASP A 129 11.48 -12.07 -14.28
N GLU A 130 12.23 -12.20 -13.18
CA GLU A 130 11.83 -11.66 -11.88
C GLU A 130 11.68 -10.13 -11.92
N ARG A 131 12.57 -9.43 -12.62
CA ARG A 131 12.50 -7.98 -12.74
C ARG A 131 11.27 -7.54 -13.51
N ALA A 132 10.95 -8.22 -14.60
CA ALA A 132 9.75 -7.95 -15.39
C ALA A 132 8.48 -8.20 -14.55
N LEU A 133 8.42 -9.30 -13.82
CA LEU A 133 7.30 -9.59 -12.92
C LEU A 133 7.14 -8.52 -11.84
N LEU A 134 8.22 -8.12 -11.19
CA LEU A 134 8.19 -7.06 -10.18
C LEU A 134 7.65 -5.75 -10.76
N GLN A 135 8.09 -5.38 -11.96
CA GLN A 135 7.62 -4.17 -12.65
C GLN A 135 6.15 -4.25 -13.04
N ILE A 136 5.68 -5.41 -13.49
CA ILE A 136 4.27 -5.64 -13.84
C ILE A 136 3.38 -5.46 -12.61
N VAL A 137 3.73 -6.11 -11.50
CA VAL A 137 2.94 -6.07 -10.27
C VAL A 137 2.94 -4.66 -9.67
N SER A 138 4.10 -4.08 -9.46
CA SER A 138 4.20 -2.74 -8.86
C SER A 138 3.61 -1.65 -9.75
N GLY A 139 3.83 -1.73 -11.06
CA GLY A 139 3.25 -0.79 -12.02
C GLY A 139 1.73 -0.86 -12.07
N ALA A 140 1.15 -2.04 -12.01
CA ALA A 140 -0.30 -2.22 -12.00
C ALA A 140 -0.94 -1.66 -10.72
N LEU A 141 -0.31 -1.86 -9.56
CA LEU A 141 -0.78 -1.31 -8.30
C LEU A 141 -0.64 0.22 -8.27
N ALA A 142 0.47 0.76 -8.77
CA ALA A 142 0.66 2.20 -8.89
C ALA A 142 -0.39 2.84 -9.81
N HIS A 143 -0.70 2.20 -10.93
CA HIS A 143 -1.74 2.66 -11.85
C HIS A 143 -3.13 2.68 -11.20
N ARG A 144 -3.37 1.79 -10.25
CA ARG A 144 -4.62 1.74 -9.47
C ARG A 144 -4.67 2.75 -8.31
N GLY A 145 -3.62 3.53 -8.12
CA GLY A 145 -3.56 4.59 -7.11
C GLY A 145 -2.90 4.19 -5.80
N PHE A 146 -2.23 3.02 -5.75
CA PHE A 146 -1.50 2.60 -4.54
C PHE A 146 -0.03 3.00 -4.60
N THR A 147 0.47 3.53 -3.50
CA THR A 147 1.91 3.66 -3.26
C THR A 147 2.43 2.27 -2.89
N VAL A 148 3.38 1.76 -3.64
CA VAL A 148 3.89 0.39 -3.46
C VAL A 148 5.41 0.35 -3.44
N SER A 149 5.95 -0.46 -2.55
CA SER A 149 7.34 -0.88 -2.53
C SER A 149 7.39 -2.39 -2.73
N ALA A 150 8.27 -2.86 -3.59
CA ALA A 150 8.38 -4.27 -3.95
C ALA A 150 9.82 -4.72 -3.97
N ALA A 151 10.07 -5.96 -3.51
CA ALA A 151 11.38 -6.57 -3.51
C ALA A 151 11.26 -8.09 -3.68
N ILE A 152 12.27 -8.70 -4.28
CA ILE A 152 12.36 -10.16 -4.42
C ILE A 152 13.60 -10.64 -3.69
N ALA A 153 13.43 -11.67 -2.87
CA ALA A 153 14.51 -12.29 -2.13
C ALA A 153 14.28 -13.82 -1.99
N SER A 154 15.28 -14.50 -1.52
CA SER A 154 15.22 -15.93 -1.19
C SER A 154 14.99 -16.13 0.30
#